data_75cf756293f81d96f69dc824fa4849d5
#
_entry.id   75cf756293f81d96f69dc824fa4849d5
#
_cell.length_a   1.000
_cell.length_b   1.000
_cell.length_c   1.000
_cell.angle_alpha   90.00
_cell.angle_beta   90.00
_cell.angle_gamma   90.00
#
_symmetry.space_group_name_H-M   'P 1'
#
loop_
_entity.id
_entity.type
_entity.pdbx_description
1 polymer ?
#
loop_
_entity_poly.entity_id
_entity_poly.type
_entity_poly.pdbx_seq_one_letter_code
_entity_poly.pdbx_strand_id
1 'polypeptide(L)'
;MAENPRLVCAEILSRGGATGWRDEIRIGRGSDDGVAPGQPVVAAAGLVGRVLSVTERTADVLLLSDANSRLSCVVETPAGALRGVVQGGGIARGDRTLEMLHSSAPFTVGYLDKDAAVAPGARVLTSGLGGVYPAGLPVGVVSEVGPDDSRLYQRAIVAPYVDFGALRRVFVLCSGPAAGRESP
;
A
#
# COMPACT_ATOMS: atom_id res chain seq x y z
N MET A 1 -12.37 -10.38 -19.98
CA MET A 1 -11.90 -9.03 -20.39
C MET A 1 -11.71 -8.24 -19.11
N ALA A 2 -10.48 -7.90 -18.76
CA ALA A 2 -10.23 -7.04 -17.62
C ALA A 2 -10.65 -5.63 -18.02
N GLU A 3 -11.74 -5.13 -17.42
CA GLU A 3 -12.13 -3.73 -17.57
C GLU A 3 -10.95 -2.86 -17.08
N ASN A 4 -10.54 -1.95 -17.92
CA ASN A 4 -9.47 -1.00 -17.58
C ASN A 4 -9.96 -0.15 -16.40
N PRO A 5 -9.31 -0.19 -15.23
CA PRO A 5 -9.79 0.55 -14.06
C PRO A 5 -9.80 2.04 -14.39
N ARG A 6 -10.91 2.70 -14.05
CA ARG A 6 -11.00 4.15 -14.17
C ARG A 6 -10.11 4.79 -13.10
N LEU A 7 -9.22 5.68 -13.50
CA LEU A 7 -8.39 6.46 -12.58
C LEU A 7 -9.10 7.77 -12.21
N VAL A 8 -9.32 7.98 -10.92
CA VAL A 8 -9.87 9.23 -10.37
C VAL A 8 -8.74 9.96 -9.65
N CYS A 9 -8.31 11.09 -10.21
CA CYS A 9 -7.32 11.96 -9.58
C CYS A 9 -7.93 12.70 -8.40
N ALA A 10 -7.27 12.65 -7.24
CA ALA A 10 -7.68 13.31 -6.02
C ALA A 10 -6.54 14.09 -5.39
N GLU A 11 -6.86 15.26 -4.86
CA GLU A 11 -5.95 16.07 -4.05
C GLU A 11 -6.03 15.64 -2.59
N ILE A 12 -4.90 15.66 -1.89
CA ILE A 12 -4.84 15.37 -0.46
C ILE A 12 -5.23 16.63 0.30
N LEU A 13 -6.30 16.55 1.08
CA LEU A 13 -6.86 17.65 1.87
C LEU A 13 -6.24 17.74 3.26
N SER A 14 -5.99 16.59 3.90
CA SER A 14 -5.37 16.52 5.22
C SER A 14 -4.64 15.20 5.43
N ARG A 15 -3.78 15.19 6.44
CA ARG A 15 -3.00 14.02 6.88
C ARG A 15 -3.32 13.72 8.34
N GLY A 16 -3.33 12.43 8.68
CA GLY A 16 -3.70 11.94 10.00
C GLY A 16 -5.19 11.66 10.13
N GLY A 17 -5.53 10.53 10.73
CA GLY A 17 -6.91 10.16 11.06
C GLY A 17 -7.42 10.94 12.27
N ALA A 18 -8.74 10.99 12.44
CA ALA A 18 -9.41 11.66 13.55
C ALA A 18 -8.95 11.19 14.95
N THR A 19 -8.40 9.99 15.05
CA THR A 19 -7.90 9.38 16.28
C THR A 19 -6.38 9.50 16.45
N GLY A 20 -5.66 9.92 15.43
CA GLY A 20 -4.18 9.97 15.43
C GLY A 20 -3.47 8.62 15.57
N TRP A 21 -4.20 7.49 15.52
CA TRP A 21 -3.66 6.13 15.71
C TRP A 21 -3.33 5.41 14.41
N ARG A 22 -3.81 5.96 13.29
CA ARG A 22 -3.62 5.40 11.95
C ARG A 22 -2.91 6.37 11.04
N ASP A 23 -2.15 5.81 10.12
CA ASP A 23 -1.52 6.55 9.03
C ASP A 23 -2.56 6.70 7.91
N GLU A 24 -3.30 7.80 7.92
CA GLU A 24 -4.40 8.08 7.01
C GLU A 24 -4.22 9.43 6.32
N ILE A 25 -4.76 9.53 5.12
CA ILE A 25 -4.94 10.80 4.41
C ILE A 25 -6.40 10.96 4.01
N ARG A 26 -6.88 12.20 4.01
CA ARG A 26 -8.18 12.56 3.44
C ARG A 26 -7.99 13.15 2.06
N ILE A 27 -8.76 12.65 1.10
CA ILE A 27 -8.73 13.08 -0.30
C ILE A 27 -10.04 13.77 -0.70
N GLY A 28 -9.95 14.73 -1.64
CA GLY A 28 -11.07 15.55 -2.11
C GLY A 28 -11.86 14.88 -3.24
N ARG A 29 -12.15 13.57 -3.12
CA ARG A 29 -13.01 12.79 -4.00
C ARG A 29 -13.80 11.79 -3.17
N GLY A 30 -15.07 11.60 -3.53
CA GLY A 30 -15.99 10.76 -2.78
C GLY A 30 -16.87 9.89 -3.67
N SER A 31 -18.02 9.47 -3.13
CA SER A 31 -18.96 8.60 -3.86
C SER A 31 -19.50 9.25 -5.13
N ASP A 32 -19.65 10.58 -5.14
CA ASP A 32 -20.07 11.33 -6.34
C ASP A 32 -19.09 11.18 -7.51
N ASP A 33 -17.82 10.90 -7.21
CA ASP A 33 -16.77 10.66 -8.21
C ASP A 33 -16.60 9.17 -8.55
N GLY A 34 -17.38 8.29 -7.92
CA GLY A 34 -17.28 6.82 -8.07
C GLY A 34 -16.23 6.16 -7.16
N VAL A 35 -15.77 6.89 -6.13
CA VAL A 35 -14.90 6.32 -5.11
C VAL A 35 -15.72 5.45 -4.15
N ALA A 36 -15.20 4.29 -3.81
CA ALA A 36 -15.83 3.33 -2.90
C ALA A 36 -14.82 2.73 -1.93
N PRO A 37 -15.25 2.29 -0.73
CA PRO A 37 -14.38 1.62 0.22
C PRO A 37 -13.69 0.39 -0.39
N GLY A 38 -12.44 0.17 0.00
CA GLY A 38 -11.64 -0.96 -0.47
C GLY A 38 -10.89 -0.72 -1.78
N GLN A 39 -11.19 0.34 -2.53
CA GLN A 39 -10.48 0.63 -3.78
C GLN A 39 -9.01 0.98 -3.54
N PRO A 40 -8.09 0.48 -4.39
CA PRO A 40 -6.68 0.81 -4.31
C PRO A 40 -6.42 2.28 -4.63
N VAL A 41 -5.45 2.86 -3.95
CA VAL A 41 -4.97 4.22 -4.18
C VAL A 41 -3.50 4.15 -4.54
N VAL A 42 -3.13 4.78 -5.65
CA VAL A 42 -1.78 4.77 -6.20
C VAL A 42 -1.27 6.19 -6.43
N ALA A 43 0.04 6.32 -6.51
CA ALA A 43 0.73 7.49 -7.04
C ALA A 43 1.58 7.08 -8.25
N ALA A 44 2.24 8.03 -8.90
CA ALA A 44 3.12 7.73 -10.04
C ALA A 44 4.25 6.74 -9.68
N ALA A 45 4.73 6.77 -8.44
CA ALA A 45 5.81 5.91 -7.98
C ALA A 45 5.34 4.50 -7.56
N GLY A 46 4.05 4.31 -7.22
CA GLY A 46 3.55 3.02 -6.79
C GLY A 46 2.32 3.08 -5.89
N LEU A 47 2.10 2.00 -5.15
CA LEU A 47 0.96 1.81 -4.27
C LEU A 47 1.04 2.75 -3.05
N VAL A 48 -0.05 3.49 -2.82
CA VAL A 48 -0.21 4.39 -1.67
C VAL A 48 -0.97 3.71 -0.54
N GLY A 49 -2.06 3.02 -0.86
CA GLY A 49 -2.92 2.40 0.14
C GLY A 49 -4.27 2.01 -0.42
N ARG A 50 -5.30 2.06 0.42
CA ARG A 50 -6.68 1.75 0.04
C ARG A 50 -7.68 2.71 0.67
N VAL A 51 -8.78 2.92 0.00
CA VAL A 51 -9.91 3.68 0.54
C VAL A 51 -10.49 2.96 1.75
N LEU A 52 -10.61 3.65 2.87
CA LEU A 52 -11.13 3.13 4.13
C LEU A 52 -12.61 3.48 4.30
N SER A 53 -12.94 4.77 4.15
CA SER A 53 -14.30 5.29 4.25
C SER A 53 -14.54 6.37 3.21
N VAL A 54 -15.81 6.57 2.85
CA VAL A 54 -16.21 7.49 1.79
C VAL A 54 -17.42 8.31 2.23
N THR A 55 -17.38 9.61 1.96
CA THR A 55 -18.53 10.51 1.98
C THR A 55 -18.89 10.88 0.54
N GLU A 56 -19.90 11.74 0.34
CA GLU A 56 -20.26 12.20 -0.99
C GLU A 56 -19.10 12.82 -1.76
N ARG A 57 -18.26 13.64 -1.10
CA ARG A 57 -17.22 14.46 -1.71
C ARG A 57 -15.80 14.18 -1.24
N THR A 58 -15.63 13.38 -0.21
CA THR A 58 -14.29 13.05 0.34
C THR A 58 -14.18 11.57 0.64
N ALA A 59 -12.95 11.10 0.77
CA ALA A 59 -12.66 9.75 1.25
C ALA A 59 -11.43 9.76 2.15
N ASP A 60 -11.43 8.83 3.11
CA ASP A 60 -10.26 8.56 3.95
C ASP A 60 -9.52 7.35 3.38
N VAL A 61 -8.22 7.45 3.27
CA VAL A 61 -7.33 6.44 2.70
C VAL A 61 -6.38 5.96 3.77
N LEU A 62 -6.40 4.66 4.05
CA LEU A 62 -5.39 4.02 4.90
C LEU A 62 -4.12 3.86 4.08
N LEU A 63 -3.03 4.43 4.56
CA LEU A 63 -1.74 4.35 3.90
C LEU A 63 -1.10 2.95 4.09
N LEU A 64 -0.30 2.56 3.12
CA LEU A 64 0.47 1.33 3.21
C LEU A 64 1.54 1.39 4.32
N SER A 65 1.98 2.59 4.69
CA SER A 65 2.88 2.85 5.82
C SER A 65 2.28 2.53 7.19
N ASP A 66 0.95 2.46 7.33
CA ASP A 66 0.31 2.11 8.61
C ASP A 66 0.75 0.72 9.10
N ALA A 67 1.06 0.59 10.39
CA ALA A 67 1.52 -0.65 11.01
C ALA A 67 0.49 -1.81 10.91
N ASN A 68 -0.78 -1.48 10.75
CA ASN A 68 -1.86 -2.45 10.56
C ASN A 68 -2.12 -2.77 9.08
N SER A 69 -1.46 -2.05 8.17
CA SER A 69 -1.58 -2.30 6.73
C SER A 69 -0.81 -3.55 6.36
N ARG A 70 -1.51 -4.52 5.76
CA ARG A 70 -0.92 -5.77 5.27
C ARG A 70 -1.44 -6.06 3.87
N LEU A 71 -0.55 -6.52 3.01
CA LEU A 71 -0.92 -6.97 1.68
C LEU A 71 -0.05 -8.15 1.21
N SER A 72 -0.64 -8.99 0.39
CA SER A 72 0.09 -10.06 -0.27
C SER A 72 0.94 -9.50 -1.41
N CYS A 73 2.21 -9.84 -1.42
CA CYS A 73 3.18 -9.37 -2.40
C CYS A 73 3.93 -10.51 -3.08
N VAL A 74 4.63 -10.14 -4.13
CA VAL A 74 5.68 -10.95 -4.74
C VAL A 74 6.99 -10.18 -4.72
N VAL A 75 8.06 -10.88 -4.38
CA VAL A 75 9.42 -10.38 -4.49
C VAL A 75 10.03 -11.01 -5.75
N GLU A 76 10.50 -10.19 -6.64
CA GLU A 76 11.16 -10.67 -7.86
C GLU A 76 12.58 -11.16 -7.53
N THR A 77 12.85 -12.42 -7.83
CA THR A 77 14.17 -13.03 -7.66
C THR A 77 14.66 -13.60 -8.98
N PRO A 78 15.95 -13.88 -9.13
CA PRO A 78 16.49 -14.54 -10.32
C PRO A 78 15.85 -15.92 -10.60
N ALA A 79 15.35 -16.59 -9.55
CA ALA A 79 14.68 -17.89 -9.65
C ALA A 79 13.16 -17.76 -9.93
N GLY A 80 12.61 -16.55 -9.95
CA GLY A 80 11.18 -16.28 -10.17
C GLY A 80 10.55 -15.40 -9.09
N ALA A 81 9.22 -15.35 -9.09
CA ALA A 81 8.45 -14.55 -8.14
C ALA A 81 8.23 -15.29 -6.82
N LEU A 82 8.74 -14.77 -5.73
CA LEU A 82 8.58 -15.34 -4.39
C LEU A 82 7.43 -14.62 -3.67
N ARG A 83 6.50 -15.38 -3.11
CA ARG A 83 5.36 -14.82 -2.37
C ARG A 83 5.74 -14.44 -0.96
N GLY A 84 5.16 -13.33 -0.47
CA GLY A 84 5.33 -12.85 0.88
C GLY A 84 4.17 -11.94 1.30
N VAL A 85 4.26 -11.40 2.50
CA VAL A 85 3.31 -10.43 3.04
C VAL A 85 4.06 -9.17 3.44
N VAL A 86 3.70 -8.05 2.82
CA VAL A 86 4.18 -6.72 3.23
C VAL A 86 3.38 -6.27 4.43
N GLN A 87 4.08 -5.72 5.42
CA GLN A 87 3.51 -5.00 6.54
C GLN A 87 4.14 -3.60 6.61
N GLY A 88 3.32 -2.58 6.81
CA GLY A 88 3.78 -1.21 7.04
C GLY A 88 4.61 -1.11 8.30
N GLY A 89 5.63 -0.25 8.28
CA GLY A 89 6.51 -0.02 9.42
C GLY A 89 5.89 0.80 10.55
N GLY A 90 4.78 1.46 10.25
CA GLY A 90 4.16 2.44 11.14
C GLY A 90 4.96 3.73 11.23
N ILE A 91 4.38 4.74 11.88
CA ILE A 91 5.14 5.91 12.33
C ILE A 91 5.84 5.47 13.61
N ALA A 92 7.17 5.46 13.61
CA ALA A 92 7.94 5.24 14.83
C ALA A 92 7.65 6.40 15.80
N ARG A 93 6.63 6.25 16.64
CA ARG A 93 6.31 7.24 17.68
C ARG A 93 7.43 7.26 18.69
N GLY A 94 8.07 8.42 18.82
CA GLY A 94 9.13 8.68 19.78
C GLY A 94 10.49 8.96 19.15
N ASP A 95 10.70 8.71 17.88
CA ASP A 95 11.90 9.18 17.19
C ASP A 95 11.60 10.50 16.46
N ARG A 96 11.84 11.61 17.17
CA ARG A 96 11.69 12.97 16.63
C ARG A 96 12.47 13.19 15.33
N THR A 97 13.51 12.42 15.08
CA THR A 97 14.35 12.54 13.90
C THR A 97 13.63 11.98 12.68
N LEU A 98 12.90 10.88 12.83
CA LEU A 98 12.09 10.29 11.76
C LEU A 98 10.81 11.09 11.49
N GLU A 99 10.18 11.66 12.54
CA GLU A 99 9.07 12.59 12.37
C GLU A 99 9.48 13.86 11.61
N MET A 100 10.66 14.43 11.88
CA MET A 100 11.17 15.61 11.18
C MET A 100 11.56 15.32 9.72
N LEU A 101 12.00 14.11 9.41
CA LEU A 101 12.42 13.75 8.05
C LEU A 101 11.23 13.36 7.15
N HIS A 102 10.01 13.23 7.69
CA HIS A 102 8.82 12.73 6.97
C HIS A 102 9.10 11.42 6.21
N SER A 103 10.14 10.72 6.64
CA SER A 103 10.58 9.48 6.02
C SER A 103 9.65 8.36 6.49
N SER A 104 8.97 7.73 5.56
CA SER A 104 8.17 6.54 5.87
C SER A 104 9.07 5.48 6.46
N ALA A 105 8.67 4.93 7.61
CA ALA A 105 9.36 3.77 8.15
C ALA A 105 9.42 2.66 7.09
N PRO A 106 10.52 1.92 7.01
CA PRO A 106 10.65 0.86 6.03
C PRO A 106 9.57 -0.19 6.24
N PHE A 107 9.12 -0.80 5.16
CA PHE A 107 8.20 -1.93 5.22
C PHE A 107 8.95 -3.21 5.56
N THR A 108 8.21 -4.17 6.10
CA THR A 108 8.73 -5.52 6.30
C THR A 108 7.98 -6.49 5.41
N VAL A 109 8.70 -7.35 4.69
CA VAL A 109 8.14 -8.51 4.00
C VAL A 109 8.48 -9.75 4.80
N GLY A 110 7.47 -10.42 5.27
CA GLY A 110 7.58 -11.68 6.00
C GLY A 110 7.13 -12.90 5.19
N TYR A 111 7.27 -14.08 5.82
CA TYR A 111 6.89 -15.38 5.26
C TYR A 111 7.61 -15.75 3.95
N LEU A 112 8.82 -15.25 3.77
CA LEU A 112 9.68 -15.62 2.66
C LEU A 112 10.36 -16.96 2.96
N ASP A 113 10.40 -17.85 1.99
CA ASP A 113 11.10 -19.13 2.13
C ASP A 113 12.57 -18.88 2.49
N LYS A 114 13.03 -19.53 3.56
CA LYS A 114 14.39 -19.35 4.11
C LYS A 114 15.50 -19.69 3.09
N ASP A 115 15.23 -20.61 2.17
CA ASP A 115 16.17 -21.10 1.19
C ASP A 115 16.11 -20.32 -0.14
N ALA A 116 15.18 -19.37 -0.25
CA ALA A 116 15.03 -18.55 -1.44
C ALA A 116 16.14 -17.47 -1.52
N ALA A 117 16.69 -17.30 -2.72
CA ALA A 117 17.73 -16.30 -2.98
C ALA A 117 17.13 -14.90 -3.14
N VAL A 118 16.72 -14.28 -2.03
CA VAL A 118 16.33 -12.87 -1.99
C VAL A 118 17.54 -12.01 -1.73
N ALA A 119 17.73 -10.99 -2.54
CA ALA A 119 18.88 -10.07 -2.42
C ALA A 119 18.42 -8.61 -2.35
N PRO A 120 19.22 -7.73 -1.74
CA PRO A 120 19.01 -6.29 -1.84
C PRO A 120 18.91 -5.85 -3.31
N GLY A 121 18.01 -4.93 -3.60
CA GLY A 121 17.68 -4.49 -4.96
C GLY A 121 16.53 -5.26 -5.63
N ALA A 122 16.04 -6.35 -5.04
CA ALA A 122 14.87 -7.07 -5.54
C ALA A 122 13.61 -6.21 -5.44
N ARG A 123 12.80 -6.20 -6.52
CA ARG A 123 11.54 -5.42 -6.55
C ARG A 123 10.44 -6.16 -5.80
N VAL A 124 9.60 -5.39 -5.13
CA VAL A 124 8.42 -5.87 -4.44
C VAL A 124 7.18 -5.30 -5.12
N LEU A 125 6.29 -6.18 -5.55
CA LEU A 125 5.06 -5.85 -6.26
C LEU A 125 3.87 -6.47 -5.54
N THR A 126 2.67 -5.96 -5.76
CA THR A 126 1.44 -6.61 -5.30
C THR A 126 1.23 -7.95 -6.02
N SER A 127 0.75 -8.96 -5.30
CA SER A 127 0.51 -10.29 -5.87
C SER A 127 -0.87 -10.44 -6.55
N GLY A 128 -1.81 -9.53 -6.28
CA GLY A 128 -3.21 -9.68 -6.69
C GLY A 128 -4.04 -10.63 -5.81
N LEU A 129 -3.41 -11.32 -4.87
CA LEU A 129 -4.12 -12.20 -3.94
C LEU A 129 -4.95 -11.40 -2.94
N GLY A 130 -6.17 -11.89 -2.67
CA GLY A 130 -7.12 -11.21 -1.79
C GLY A 130 -8.04 -10.22 -2.49
N GLY A 131 -7.84 -9.97 -3.80
CA GLY A 131 -8.78 -9.21 -4.64
C GLY A 131 -8.89 -7.71 -4.37
N VAL A 132 -8.18 -7.19 -3.35
CA VAL A 132 -8.19 -5.76 -3.01
C VAL A 132 -7.27 -4.97 -3.94
N TYR A 133 -6.09 -5.49 -4.20
CA TYR A 133 -5.10 -4.84 -5.03
C TYR A 133 -4.88 -5.64 -6.33
N PRO A 134 -4.89 -4.99 -7.50
CA PRO A 134 -4.45 -5.66 -8.73
C PRO A 134 -3.00 -6.13 -8.60
N ALA A 135 -2.64 -7.20 -9.30
CA ALA A 135 -1.27 -7.68 -9.34
C ALA A 135 -0.35 -6.70 -10.06
N GLY A 136 0.91 -6.64 -9.64
CA GLY A 136 1.96 -5.90 -10.34
C GLY A 136 2.09 -4.42 -9.97
N LEU A 137 1.35 -3.92 -8.97
CA LEU A 137 1.56 -2.54 -8.49
C LEU A 137 2.90 -2.46 -7.74
N PRO A 138 3.77 -1.48 -8.07
CA PRO A 138 5.02 -1.29 -7.38
C PRO A 138 4.81 -0.92 -5.90
N VAL A 139 5.54 -1.59 -5.01
CA VAL A 139 5.53 -1.34 -3.57
C VAL A 139 6.84 -0.73 -3.12
N GLY A 140 7.95 -1.36 -3.45
CA GLY A 140 9.27 -0.90 -3.05
C GLY A 140 10.39 -1.83 -3.51
N VAL A 141 11.56 -1.62 -2.94
CA VAL A 141 12.78 -2.38 -3.21
C VAL A 141 13.34 -2.95 -1.92
N VAL A 142 13.79 -4.20 -1.95
CA VAL A 142 14.45 -4.84 -0.82
C VAL A 142 15.76 -4.11 -0.52
N SER A 143 15.94 -3.66 0.72
CA SER A 143 17.17 -3.04 1.21
C SER A 143 18.03 -4.00 2.02
N GLU A 144 17.40 -4.85 2.83
CA GLU A 144 18.09 -5.81 3.69
C GLU A 144 17.29 -7.12 3.76
N VAL A 145 18.00 -8.22 3.99
CA VAL A 145 17.42 -9.55 4.18
C VAL A 145 18.06 -10.21 5.41
N GLY A 146 17.25 -10.85 6.22
CA GLY A 146 17.72 -11.57 7.39
C GLY A 146 16.75 -12.67 7.83
N PRO A 147 17.15 -13.53 8.77
CA PRO A 147 16.26 -14.51 9.36
C PRO A 147 15.12 -13.81 10.11
N ASP A 148 13.95 -14.42 10.14
CA ASP A 148 12.88 -14.00 11.04
C ASP A 148 13.14 -14.53 12.48
N ASP A 149 12.32 -14.09 13.44
CA ASP A 149 12.47 -14.49 14.85
C ASP A 149 12.25 -15.99 15.05
N SER A 150 11.49 -16.66 14.19
CA SER A 150 11.24 -18.09 14.23
C SER A 150 12.37 -18.92 13.62
N ARG A 151 13.23 -18.33 12.81
CA ARG A 151 14.25 -18.98 11.97
C ARG A 151 13.69 -19.99 10.95
N LEU A 152 12.39 -20.02 10.77
CA LEU A 152 11.71 -20.87 9.79
C LEU A 152 11.58 -20.15 8.43
N TYR A 153 11.55 -18.82 8.48
CA TYR A 153 11.43 -17.95 7.31
C TYR A 153 12.57 -16.92 7.31
N GLN A 154 12.69 -16.21 6.22
CA GLN A 154 13.46 -14.98 6.16
C GLN A 154 12.52 -13.77 6.09
N ARG A 155 13.04 -12.65 6.53
CA ARG A 155 12.39 -11.35 6.52
C ARG A 155 13.20 -10.39 5.66
N ALA A 156 12.54 -9.62 4.84
CA ALA A 156 13.17 -8.54 4.07
C ALA A 156 12.68 -7.18 4.58
N ILE A 157 13.60 -6.24 4.67
CA ILE A 157 13.30 -4.82 4.86
C ILE A 157 13.18 -4.20 3.47
N VAL A 158 12.13 -3.42 3.27
CA VAL A 158 11.77 -2.86 1.97
C VAL A 158 11.66 -1.35 2.07
N ALA A 159 12.45 -0.65 1.26
CA ALA A 159 12.30 0.78 1.06
C ALA A 159 11.13 1.04 0.10
N PRO A 160 10.09 1.78 0.52
CA PRO A 160 8.95 2.09 -0.36
C PRO A 160 9.39 2.97 -1.53
N TYR A 161 8.74 2.78 -2.71
CA TYR A 161 8.92 3.69 -3.83
C TYR A 161 8.23 5.03 -3.63
N VAL A 162 7.15 5.04 -2.85
CA VAL A 162 6.34 6.23 -2.58
C VAL A 162 6.91 6.96 -1.37
N ASP A 163 7.20 8.24 -1.54
CA ASP A 163 7.43 9.16 -0.43
C ASP A 163 6.07 9.66 0.09
N PHE A 164 5.58 9.03 1.15
CA PHE A 164 4.27 9.34 1.73
C PHE A 164 4.20 10.77 2.28
N GLY A 165 5.30 11.33 2.73
CA GLY A 165 5.39 12.71 3.23
C GLY A 165 5.23 13.77 2.13
N ALA A 166 5.76 13.49 0.94
CA ALA A 166 5.75 14.41 -0.20
C ALA A 166 4.51 14.32 -1.08
N LEU A 167 3.62 13.35 -0.86
CA LEU A 167 2.41 13.18 -1.66
C LEU A 167 1.52 14.42 -1.60
N ARG A 168 1.07 14.90 -2.77
CA ARG A 168 0.07 15.97 -2.91
C ARG A 168 -1.18 15.50 -3.65
N ARG A 169 -1.02 14.59 -4.59
CA ARG A 169 -2.10 14.01 -5.39
C ARG A 169 -1.94 12.51 -5.46
N VAL A 170 -3.08 11.84 -5.52
CA VAL A 170 -3.17 10.39 -5.65
C VAL A 170 -4.21 10.04 -6.70
N PHE A 171 -4.22 8.78 -7.13
CA PHE A 171 -5.21 8.25 -8.06
C PHE A 171 -5.92 7.07 -7.40
N VAL A 172 -7.24 7.12 -7.38
CA VAL A 172 -8.07 6.00 -6.96
C VAL A 172 -8.33 5.11 -8.16
N LEU A 173 -8.06 3.81 -8.03
CA LEU A 173 -8.39 2.80 -9.03
C LEU A 173 -9.85 2.39 -8.82
N CYS A 174 -10.75 3.08 -9.47
CA CYS A 174 -12.17 2.74 -9.43
C CYS A 174 -12.42 1.54 -10.33
N SER A 175 -12.91 0.43 -9.79
CA SER A 175 -13.53 -0.62 -10.58
C SER A 175 -14.69 0.02 -11.36
N GLY A 176 -14.91 -0.38 -12.62
CA GLY A 176 -16.02 0.12 -13.42
C GLY A 176 -17.35 0.03 -12.66
N PRO A 177 -18.42 0.66 -13.15
CA PRO A 177 -19.67 0.77 -12.42
C PRO A 177 -20.09 -0.62 -11.93
N ALA A 178 -20.26 -0.73 -10.62
CA ALA A 178 -20.86 -1.93 -10.05
C ALA A 178 -22.19 -2.12 -10.79
N ALA A 179 -22.29 -3.19 -11.57
CA ALA A 179 -23.50 -3.58 -12.26
C ALA A 179 -24.64 -3.50 -11.26
N GLY A 180 -25.66 -2.73 -11.60
CA GLY A 180 -26.73 -2.34 -10.72
C GLY A 180 -27.24 -3.50 -9.89
N ARG A 181 -27.36 -3.28 -8.60
CA ARG A 181 -28.40 -3.95 -7.83
C ARG A 181 -29.72 -3.35 -8.30
N GLU A 182 -30.29 -3.96 -9.32
CA GLU A 182 -31.73 -3.95 -9.48
C GLU A 182 -32.30 -4.59 -8.21
N SER A 183 -32.90 -3.76 -7.40
CA SER A 183 -33.81 -4.23 -6.35
C SER A 183 -35.15 -4.54 -7.00
N PRO A 184 -35.80 -5.65 -6.66
CA PRO A 184 -37.16 -5.98 -7.12
C PRO A 184 -38.21 -5.03 -6.53
#